data_35ae479d478a8a78d633a2192eadb66a
#
_entry.id   35ae479d478a8a78d633a2192eadb66a
#
_cell.length_a   1.000
_cell.length_b   1.000
_cell.length_c   1.000
_cell.angle_alpha   90.00
_cell.angle_beta   90.00
_cell.angle_gamma   90.00
#
_symmetry.space_group_name_H-M   'P 1'
#
loop_
_entity.id
_entity.type
_entity.pdbx_description
1 polymer ?
#
loop_
_entity_poly.entity_id
_entity_poly.type
_entity_poly.pdbx_seq_one_letter_code
_entity_poly.pdbx_strand_id
1 'polypeptide(L)'
;MKLLLDEMYTGLKDHLTVLGWEVETVRDAGITGKQDREIAEHAKKHGLLLITQDQKPAELANLLDAKHVLITTASIAAMVDREIREKYPETR
;
A
#
# COMPACT_ATOMS: atom_id res chain seq x y z
N MET A 1 -7.29 -5.05 11.01
CA MET A 1 -6.68 -3.76 10.62
C MET A 1 -7.21 -3.32 9.27
N LYS A 2 -7.56 -2.08 9.16
CA LYS A 2 -8.09 -1.52 7.91
C LYS A 2 -6.97 -0.86 7.11
N LEU A 3 -6.98 -1.07 5.81
CA LEU A 3 -5.97 -0.53 4.89
C LEU A 3 -6.50 0.72 4.21
N LEU A 4 -5.64 1.72 4.05
CA LEU A 4 -5.92 2.87 3.20
C LEU A 4 -5.06 2.72 1.94
N LEU A 5 -5.71 2.51 0.82
CA LEU A 5 -5.01 2.28 -0.44
C LEU A 5 -4.94 3.58 -1.23
N ASP A 6 -3.72 4.10 -1.40
CA ASP A 6 -3.48 5.18 -2.32
C ASP A 6 -3.66 4.64 -3.75
N GLU A 7 -4.14 5.47 -4.65
CA GLU A 7 -4.44 4.99 -5.99
C GLU A 7 -3.18 4.55 -6.72
N MET A 8 -3.12 3.27 -7.09
CA MET A 8 -1.97 2.67 -7.75
C MET A 8 -2.41 1.80 -8.92
N TYR A 9 -2.97 0.66 -8.62
CA TYR A 9 -3.34 -0.33 -9.61
C TYR A 9 -4.84 -0.59 -9.56
N THR A 10 -5.46 -0.61 -10.74
CA THR A 10 -6.86 -0.98 -10.86
C THR A 10 -7.06 -2.40 -10.35
N GLY A 11 -8.02 -2.57 -9.46
CA GLY A 11 -8.37 -3.89 -8.96
C GLY A 11 -7.60 -4.36 -7.75
N LEU A 12 -6.57 -3.63 -7.30
CA LEU A 12 -5.82 -4.07 -6.11
C LEU A 12 -6.73 -4.15 -4.87
N LYS A 13 -7.68 -3.25 -4.74
CA LYS A 13 -8.65 -3.28 -3.64
C LYS A 13 -9.40 -4.60 -3.62
N ASP A 14 -9.87 -5.06 -4.78
CA ASP A 14 -10.66 -6.29 -4.87
C ASP A 14 -9.82 -7.51 -4.49
N HIS A 15 -8.58 -7.57 -4.94
CA HIS A 15 -7.68 -8.66 -4.59
C HIS A 15 -7.40 -8.71 -3.10
N LEU A 16 -7.15 -7.56 -2.49
CA LEU A 16 -6.91 -7.49 -1.04
C LEU A 16 -8.15 -7.86 -0.24
N THR A 17 -9.32 -7.46 -0.73
CA THR A 17 -10.60 -7.81 -0.09
C THR A 17 -10.83 -9.32 -0.12
N VAL A 18 -10.53 -9.96 -1.24
CA VAL A 18 -10.62 -11.43 -1.35
C VAL A 18 -9.68 -12.12 -0.37
N LEU A 19 -8.53 -11.52 -0.09
CA LEU A 19 -7.57 -12.06 0.88
C LEU A 19 -7.97 -11.81 2.33
N GLY A 20 -9.10 -11.15 2.55
CA GLY A 20 -9.63 -10.95 3.90
C GLY A 20 -9.35 -9.58 4.52
N TRP A 21 -8.80 -8.65 3.75
CA TRP A 21 -8.50 -7.32 4.26
C TRP A 21 -9.66 -6.36 4.07
N GLU A 22 -9.88 -5.50 5.06
CA GLU A 22 -10.77 -4.36 4.92
C GLU A 22 -9.99 -3.23 4.24
N VAL A 23 -10.48 -2.77 3.10
CA VAL A 23 -9.75 -1.79 2.28
C VAL A 23 -10.62 -0.58 1.98
N GLU A 24 -10.07 0.60 2.26
CA GLU A 24 -10.64 1.88 1.89
C GLU A 24 -9.65 2.56 0.95
N THR A 25 -10.11 3.00 -0.22
CA THR A 25 -9.27 3.79 -1.11
C THR A 25 -9.33 5.26 -0.72
N VAL A 26 -8.39 6.07 -1.22
CA VAL A 26 -8.47 7.53 -1.03
C VAL A 26 -9.75 8.08 -1.62
N ARG A 27 -10.27 7.47 -2.68
CA ARG A 27 -11.56 7.85 -3.26
C ARG A 27 -12.71 7.53 -2.31
N ASP A 28 -12.72 6.33 -1.73
CA ASP A 28 -13.75 5.92 -0.77
C ASP A 28 -13.77 6.85 0.43
N ALA A 29 -12.61 7.30 0.86
CA ALA A 29 -12.47 8.19 2.00
C ALA A 29 -12.82 9.66 1.69
N GLY A 30 -13.03 9.98 0.41
CA GLY A 30 -13.35 11.35 0.00
C GLY A 30 -12.15 12.29 0.04
N ILE A 31 -10.93 11.76 -0.03
CA ILE A 31 -9.70 12.55 0.05
C ILE A 31 -8.90 12.52 -1.26
N THR A 32 -9.54 12.17 -2.36
CA THR A 32 -8.92 12.23 -3.68
C THR A 32 -8.46 13.66 -3.97
N GLY A 33 -7.22 13.80 -4.44
CA GLY A 33 -6.66 15.12 -4.75
C GLY A 33 -6.10 15.86 -3.56
N LYS A 34 -6.18 15.30 -2.36
CA LYS A 34 -5.54 15.90 -1.20
C LYS A 34 -4.02 15.74 -1.28
N GLN A 35 -3.31 16.61 -0.57
CA GLN A 35 -1.87 16.55 -0.52
C GLN A 35 -1.39 15.30 0.23
N ASP A 36 -0.19 14.85 -0.06
CA ASP A 36 0.40 13.66 0.55
C ASP A 36 0.36 13.70 2.07
N ARG A 37 0.61 14.87 2.65
CA ARG A 37 0.57 15.04 4.10
C ARG A 37 -0.82 14.78 4.65
N GLU A 38 -1.84 15.27 3.98
CA GLU A 38 -3.22 15.08 4.41
C GLU A 38 -3.62 13.61 4.34
N ILE A 39 -3.13 12.89 3.34
CA ILE A 39 -3.38 11.45 3.21
C ILE A 39 -2.72 10.70 4.38
N ALA A 40 -1.47 11.02 4.69
CA ALA A 40 -0.75 10.40 5.80
C ALA A 40 -1.42 10.73 7.14
N GLU A 41 -1.85 11.98 7.33
CA GLU A 41 -2.56 12.38 8.54
C GLU A 41 -3.90 11.66 8.70
N HIS A 42 -4.61 11.46 7.59
CA HIS A 42 -5.87 10.71 7.60
C HIS A 42 -5.63 9.27 8.05
N ALA A 43 -4.60 8.63 7.50
CA ALA A 43 -4.25 7.28 7.89
C ALA A 43 -3.93 7.20 9.39
N LYS A 44 -3.13 8.12 9.89
CA LYS A 44 -2.76 8.16 11.30
C LYS A 44 -3.98 8.38 12.18
N LYS A 45 -4.80 9.36 11.84
CA LYS A 45 -5.98 9.73 12.63
C LYS A 45 -6.98 8.58 12.77
N HIS A 46 -7.16 7.82 11.70
CA HIS A 46 -8.15 6.74 11.66
C HIS A 46 -7.56 5.35 11.92
N GLY A 47 -6.28 5.28 12.28
CA GLY A 47 -5.64 4.00 12.58
C GLY A 47 -5.53 3.07 11.38
N LEU A 48 -5.39 3.63 10.18
CA LEU A 48 -5.30 2.86 8.95
C LEU A 48 -3.84 2.56 8.61
N LEU A 49 -3.61 1.46 7.90
CA LEU A 49 -2.30 1.17 7.33
C LEU A 49 -2.29 1.69 5.89
N LEU A 50 -1.42 2.67 5.62
CA LEU A 50 -1.32 3.27 4.29
C LEU A 50 -0.53 2.38 3.35
N ILE A 51 -1.09 2.08 2.18
CA ILE A 51 -0.40 1.36 1.11
C ILE A 51 -0.24 2.34 -0.05
N THR A 52 0.99 2.58 -0.45
CA THR A 52 1.30 3.53 -1.52
C THR A 52 2.50 3.08 -2.33
N GLN A 53 2.59 3.53 -3.58
CA GLN A 53 3.79 3.36 -4.40
C GLN A 53 4.61 4.63 -4.46
N ASP A 54 4.14 5.72 -3.87
CA ASP A 54 4.82 7.00 -3.89
C ASP A 54 5.64 7.18 -2.61
N GLN A 55 6.89 7.58 -2.79
CA GLN A 55 7.81 7.73 -1.68
C GLN A 55 7.40 8.85 -0.73
N LYS A 56 6.85 9.95 -1.24
CA LYS A 56 6.50 11.10 -0.41
C LYS A 56 5.46 10.79 0.67
N PRO A 57 4.30 10.19 0.34
CA PRO A 57 3.34 9.81 1.37
C PRO A 57 3.93 8.81 2.37
N ALA A 58 4.78 7.89 1.91
CA ALA A 58 5.42 6.91 2.79
C ALA A 58 6.36 7.61 3.78
N GLU A 59 7.15 8.58 3.32
CA GLU A 59 8.05 9.35 4.20
C GLU A 59 7.25 10.13 5.24
N LEU A 60 6.15 10.76 4.82
CA LEU A 60 5.30 11.51 5.74
C LEU A 60 4.63 10.59 6.75
N ALA A 61 4.18 9.42 6.32
CA ALA A 61 3.62 8.43 7.23
C ALA A 61 4.65 8.00 8.27
N ASN A 62 5.89 7.80 7.84
CA ASN A 62 6.98 7.46 8.75
C ASN A 62 7.22 8.57 9.79
N LEU A 63 7.23 9.81 9.34
CA LEU A 63 7.42 10.96 10.24
C LEU A 63 6.28 11.11 11.24
N LEU A 64 5.06 10.77 10.85
CA LEU A 64 3.89 10.82 11.70
C LEU A 64 3.68 9.55 12.52
N ASP A 65 4.58 8.59 12.40
CA ASP A 65 4.47 7.29 13.03
C ASP A 65 3.18 6.57 12.63
N ALA A 66 2.78 6.72 11.38
CA ALA A 66 1.65 6.02 10.81
C ALA A 66 2.13 4.73 10.15
N LYS A 67 1.37 3.65 10.30
CA LYS A 67 1.71 2.38 9.68
C LYS A 67 1.59 2.49 8.17
N HIS A 68 2.56 1.96 7.45
CA HIS A 68 2.55 2.06 5.99
C HIS A 68 3.35 0.95 5.33
N VAL A 69 3.02 0.69 4.07
CA VAL A 69 3.75 -0.21 3.19
C VAL A 69 4.00 0.54 1.89
N LEU A 70 5.27 0.66 1.50
CA LEU A 70 5.66 1.27 0.24
C LEU A 70 5.94 0.18 -0.78
N ILE A 71 5.19 0.21 -1.89
CA ILE A 71 5.41 -0.72 -3.00
C ILE A 71 6.37 -0.05 -3.98
N THR A 72 7.51 -0.69 -4.22
CA THR A 72 8.53 -0.20 -5.14
C THR A 72 8.81 -1.23 -6.21
N THR A 73 9.51 -0.83 -7.26
CA THR A 73 9.99 -1.78 -8.26
C THR A 73 10.86 -2.85 -7.60
N ALA A 74 11.66 -2.44 -6.62
CA ALA A 74 12.49 -3.39 -5.88
C ALA A 74 11.65 -4.42 -5.10
N SER A 75 10.56 -3.99 -4.46
CA SER A 75 9.70 -4.93 -3.73
C SER A 75 8.97 -5.87 -4.68
N ILE A 76 8.56 -5.39 -5.85
CA ILE A 76 7.95 -6.23 -6.87
C ILE A 76 8.95 -7.27 -7.38
N ALA A 77 10.18 -6.84 -7.66
CA ALA A 77 11.23 -7.75 -8.11
C ALA A 77 11.54 -8.82 -7.05
N ALA A 78 11.59 -8.43 -5.79
CA ALA A 78 11.82 -9.37 -4.70
C ALA A 78 10.71 -10.41 -4.61
N MET A 79 9.46 -9.98 -4.81
CA MET A 79 8.32 -10.90 -4.81
C MET A 79 8.41 -11.89 -5.97
N VAL A 80 8.73 -11.40 -7.16
CA VAL A 80 8.88 -12.26 -8.34
C VAL A 80 10.02 -13.26 -8.14
N ASP A 81 11.16 -12.80 -7.65
CA ASP A 81 12.31 -13.65 -7.35
C ASP A 81 11.91 -14.77 -6.39
N ARG A 82 11.23 -14.44 -5.32
CA ARG A 82 10.79 -15.42 -4.33
C ARG A 82 9.85 -16.45 -4.94
N GLU A 83 8.90 -16.03 -5.76
CA GLU A 83 7.96 -16.93 -6.40
C GLU A 83 8.67 -17.90 -7.37
N ILE A 84 9.65 -17.39 -8.12
CA ILE A 84 10.43 -18.23 -9.03
C ILE A 84 11.18 -19.28 -8.24
N ARG A 85 11.85 -18.89 -7.15
CA ARG A 85 12.63 -19.83 -6.33
C ARG A 85 11.76 -20.89 -5.68
N GLU A 86 10.55 -20.55 -5.28
CA GLU A 86 9.63 -21.50 -4.68
C GLU A 86 9.06 -22.49 -5.68
N LYS A 87 8.71 -22.00 -6.87
CA LYS A 87 8.06 -22.82 -7.90
C LYS A 87 9.03 -23.53 -8.81
N TYR A 88 10.15 -22.91 -9.11
CA TYR A 88 11.12 -23.43 -10.09
C TYR A 88 12.54 -23.24 -9.57
N PRO A 89 12.91 -23.92 -8.48
CA PRO A 89 14.22 -23.69 -7.83
C PRO A 89 15.43 -23.96 -8.73
N GLU A 90 15.30 -24.81 -9.75
CA GLU A 90 16.37 -25.16 -10.67
C GLU A 90 16.60 -24.12 -11.77
N THR A 91 15.75 -23.10 -11.86
CA THR A 91 15.83 -22.09 -12.94
C THR A 91 17.04 -21.18 -12.82
N ARG A 92 17.63 -21.08 -11.66
CA ARG A 92 18.69 -20.13 -11.41
C ARG A 92 20.07 -20.70 -11.30
#